data_252ade0893e5889ccc4c04c09b1cb2d6
#
_entry.id   252ade0893e5889ccc4c04c09b1cb2d6
#
_cell.length_a   1.000
_cell.length_b   1.000
_cell.length_c   1.000
_cell.angle_alpha   90.00
_cell.angle_beta   90.00
_cell.angle_gamma   90.00
#
_symmetry.space_group_name_H-M   'P 1'
#
loop_
_entity.id
_entity.type
_entity.pdbx_description
1 polymer ?
#
loop_
_entity_poly.entity_id
_entity_poly.type
_entity_poly.pdbx_seq_one_letter_code
_entity_poly.pdbx_strand_id
1 'polypeptide(L)'
;MSTLQERMSLAIKNYEKSTGKRFKNTDLARFAEVTRANVGLWINGPTKELEGSKLLRVSEFMGVNPLWLAGERAPMLLNDPTSLDNNIDLSKKIPLEGRPIPVISWVAAGSLSSIETVLKDTEIDEWLPPNKDCGKSGYGLKVTGMSMSPYFLPDDRIDVNPEVQTFDLQTGDLVIIACFGETEATFKKLIIEGDNKYLQPLNPNWPEQIIKLSEDCRLVGKVVGLYRKI
;
A
#
# COMPACT_ATOMS: atom_id res chain seq x y z
N MET A 1 -3.55 25.50 -30.25
CA MET A 1 -3.60 24.00 -30.30
C MET A 1 -2.52 23.54 -31.27
N SER A 2 -1.74 22.54 -30.93
CA SER A 2 -0.74 21.97 -31.86
C SER A 2 -1.40 21.18 -32.96
N THR A 3 -0.82 21.22 -34.16
CA THR A 3 -1.29 20.45 -35.31
C THR A 3 -1.00 18.97 -35.17
N LEU A 4 -1.67 18.09 -35.93
CA LEU A 4 -1.33 16.67 -35.93
C LEU A 4 0.13 16.44 -36.33
N GLN A 5 0.66 17.20 -37.28
CA GLN A 5 2.05 17.10 -37.75
C GLN A 5 3.06 17.41 -36.63
N GLU A 6 2.79 18.44 -35.82
CA GLU A 6 3.61 18.77 -34.67
C GLU A 6 3.57 17.66 -33.61
N ARG A 7 2.39 17.12 -33.32
CA ARG A 7 2.24 15.98 -32.38
C ARG A 7 2.93 14.73 -32.89
N MET A 8 2.80 14.40 -34.18
CA MET A 8 3.50 13.28 -34.81
C MET A 8 5.02 13.44 -34.73
N SER A 9 5.53 14.65 -34.98
CA SER A 9 6.98 14.94 -34.87
C SER A 9 7.50 14.72 -33.43
N LEU A 10 6.74 15.15 -32.43
CA LEU A 10 7.09 14.92 -31.01
C LEU A 10 6.99 13.43 -30.65
N ALA A 11 5.96 12.74 -31.12
CA ALA A 11 5.80 11.30 -30.90
C ALA A 11 6.95 10.49 -31.50
N ILE A 12 7.42 10.84 -32.72
CA ILE A 12 8.58 10.20 -33.34
C ILE A 12 9.84 10.40 -32.51
N LYS A 13 10.12 11.64 -32.03
CA LYS A 13 11.26 11.90 -31.17
C LYS A 13 11.21 11.09 -29.87
N ASN A 14 10.02 10.96 -29.26
CA ASN A 14 9.83 10.16 -28.07
C ASN A 14 10.08 8.67 -28.35
N TYR A 15 9.54 8.14 -29.44
CA TYR A 15 9.75 6.77 -29.88
C TYR A 15 11.26 6.44 -30.06
N GLU A 16 11.99 7.30 -30.76
CA GLU A 16 13.42 7.11 -30.97
C GLU A 16 14.21 7.17 -29.66
N LYS A 17 13.84 8.08 -28.76
CA LYS A 17 14.47 8.22 -27.44
C LYS A 17 14.19 7.02 -26.54
N SER A 18 12.95 6.54 -26.50
CA SER A 18 12.52 5.45 -25.61
C SER A 18 12.95 4.07 -26.07
N THR A 19 12.98 3.84 -27.41
CA THR A 19 13.32 2.53 -27.99
C THR A 19 14.79 2.42 -28.43
N GLY A 20 15.51 3.52 -28.59
CA GLY A 20 16.86 3.57 -29.20
C GLY A 20 16.87 3.22 -30.69
N LYS A 21 15.71 3.06 -31.32
CA LYS A 21 15.58 2.70 -32.75
C LYS A 21 15.20 3.92 -33.59
N ARG A 22 15.77 4.04 -34.77
CA ARG A 22 15.37 5.06 -35.73
C ARG A 22 13.96 4.75 -36.26
N PHE A 23 13.09 5.76 -36.27
CA PHE A 23 11.72 5.64 -36.79
C PHE A 23 11.72 5.38 -38.30
N LYS A 24 10.84 4.48 -38.75
CA LYS A 24 10.58 4.20 -40.17
C LYS A 24 9.08 4.17 -40.43
N ASN A 25 8.65 4.91 -41.49
CA ASN A 25 7.23 4.94 -41.89
C ASN A 25 6.70 3.53 -42.22
N THR A 26 7.56 2.62 -42.70
CA THR A 26 7.18 1.26 -43.05
C THR A 26 6.80 0.41 -41.84
N ASP A 27 7.45 0.65 -40.70
CA ASP A 27 7.20 -0.13 -39.48
C ASP A 27 5.86 0.31 -38.83
N LEU A 28 5.62 1.62 -38.78
CA LEU A 28 4.32 2.13 -38.35
C LEU A 28 3.19 1.72 -39.30
N ALA A 29 3.42 1.78 -40.62
CA ALA A 29 2.42 1.38 -41.59
C ALA A 29 1.99 -0.08 -41.44
N ARG A 30 2.95 -0.98 -41.20
CA ARG A 30 2.71 -2.41 -40.91
C ARG A 30 1.93 -2.60 -39.61
N PHE A 31 2.35 -1.94 -38.54
CA PHE A 31 1.71 -2.07 -37.23
C PHE A 31 0.27 -1.53 -37.24
N ALA A 32 0.08 -0.36 -37.85
CA ALA A 32 -1.24 0.29 -37.92
C ALA A 32 -2.15 -0.27 -39.02
N GLU A 33 -1.67 -1.26 -39.80
CA GLU A 33 -2.38 -1.88 -40.94
C GLU A 33 -2.85 -0.86 -41.98
N VAL A 34 -1.95 0.06 -42.32
CA VAL A 34 -2.21 1.13 -43.31
C VAL A 34 -1.11 1.18 -44.38
N THR A 35 -1.31 1.98 -45.40
CA THR A 35 -0.26 2.19 -46.40
C THR A 35 0.81 3.16 -45.92
N ARG A 36 2.05 3.02 -46.42
CA ARG A 36 3.14 3.96 -46.14
C ARG A 36 2.77 5.41 -46.55
N ALA A 37 1.95 5.55 -47.61
CA ALA A 37 1.45 6.86 -48.05
C ALA A 37 0.60 7.52 -46.96
N ASN A 38 -0.30 6.78 -46.31
CA ASN A 38 -1.11 7.29 -45.21
C ASN A 38 -0.25 7.81 -44.06
N VAL A 39 0.80 7.08 -43.66
CA VAL A 39 1.73 7.55 -42.65
C VAL A 39 2.42 8.86 -43.07
N GLY A 40 2.82 8.97 -44.34
CA GLY A 40 3.37 10.21 -44.90
C GLY A 40 2.40 11.39 -44.80
N LEU A 41 1.10 11.17 -45.07
CA LEU A 41 0.07 12.19 -44.94
C LEU A 41 -0.16 12.64 -43.49
N TRP A 42 0.04 11.76 -42.49
CA TRP A 42 -0.08 12.10 -41.09
C TRP A 42 1.13 12.93 -40.56
N ILE A 43 2.31 12.67 -41.11
CA ILE A 43 3.54 13.34 -40.69
C ILE A 43 3.73 14.70 -41.39
N ASN A 44 3.51 14.74 -42.71
CA ASN A 44 3.83 15.92 -43.52
C ASN A 44 2.69 16.39 -44.44
N GLY A 45 1.53 15.70 -44.38
CA GLY A 45 0.42 15.95 -45.30
C GLY A 45 -0.71 16.77 -44.67
N PRO A 46 -1.85 16.88 -45.36
CA PRO A 46 -2.99 17.71 -44.97
C PRO A 46 -3.92 17.05 -43.94
N THR A 47 -3.61 15.85 -43.44
CA THR A 47 -4.46 15.18 -42.48
C THR A 47 -4.50 15.99 -41.17
N LYS A 48 -5.70 16.35 -40.73
CA LYS A 48 -5.91 17.18 -39.55
C LYS A 48 -5.99 16.37 -38.26
N GLU A 49 -6.62 15.18 -38.33
CA GLU A 49 -6.91 14.35 -37.15
C GLU A 49 -6.75 12.87 -37.47
N LEU A 50 -6.41 12.09 -36.45
CA LEU A 50 -6.46 10.63 -36.45
C LEU A 50 -7.62 10.19 -35.57
N GLU A 51 -8.42 9.23 -36.07
CA GLU A 51 -9.60 8.75 -35.36
C GLU A 51 -9.67 7.22 -35.30
N GLY A 52 -10.48 6.74 -34.37
CA GLY A 52 -10.83 5.33 -34.25
C GLY A 52 -9.62 4.41 -34.05
N SER A 53 -9.65 3.26 -34.70
CA SER A 53 -8.60 2.23 -34.55
C SER A 53 -7.21 2.71 -35.01
N LYS A 54 -7.15 3.64 -35.98
CA LYS A 54 -5.89 4.20 -36.45
C LYS A 54 -5.22 5.05 -35.38
N LEU A 55 -5.97 5.88 -34.65
CA LEU A 55 -5.49 6.68 -33.57
C LEU A 55 -4.90 5.77 -32.45
N LEU A 56 -5.62 4.73 -32.05
CA LEU A 56 -5.18 3.80 -31.01
C LEU A 56 -3.89 3.08 -31.40
N ARG A 57 -3.83 2.52 -32.60
CA ARG A 57 -2.62 1.79 -33.07
C ARG A 57 -1.41 2.70 -33.23
N VAL A 58 -1.58 3.92 -33.74
CA VAL A 58 -0.48 4.89 -33.86
C VAL A 58 0.02 5.32 -32.49
N SER A 59 -0.88 5.61 -31.55
CA SER A 59 -0.49 5.98 -30.18
C SER A 59 0.23 4.85 -29.46
N GLU A 60 -0.23 3.62 -29.62
CA GLU A 60 0.39 2.43 -29.05
C GLU A 60 1.81 2.22 -29.61
N PHE A 61 1.98 2.25 -30.95
CA PHE A 61 3.28 2.12 -31.60
C PHE A 61 4.28 3.19 -31.15
N MET A 62 3.82 4.44 -30.99
CA MET A 62 4.65 5.56 -30.58
C MET A 62 4.87 5.66 -29.07
N GLY A 63 4.13 4.89 -28.27
CA GLY A 63 4.17 4.96 -26.81
C GLY A 63 3.65 6.29 -26.26
N VAL A 64 2.60 6.86 -26.86
CA VAL A 64 2.00 8.14 -26.46
C VAL A 64 0.53 8.00 -26.11
N ASN A 65 0.00 8.95 -25.37
CA ASN A 65 -1.41 9.00 -24.99
C ASN A 65 -2.30 9.28 -26.24
N PRO A 66 -3.30 8.45 -26.54
CA PRO A 66 -4.19 8.65 -27.68
C PRO A 66 -4.98 9.97 -27.60
N LEU A 67 -5.41 10.41 -26.42
CA LEU A 67 -6.10 11.69 -26.25
C LEU A 67 -5.20 12.88 -26.60
N TRP A 68 -3.92 12.82 -26.18
CA TRP A 68 -2.94 13.82 -26.59
C TRP A 68 -2.69 13.80 -28.09
N LEU A 69 -2.58 12.62 -28.70
CA LEU A 69 -2.36 12.49 -30.15
C LEU A 69 -3.58 12.98 -30.94
N ALA A 70 -4.80 12.81 -30.42
CA ALA A 70 -6.03 13.37 -30.97
C ALA A 70 -6.10 14.91 -30.88
N GLY A 71 -5.32 15.53 -30.01
CA GLY A 71 -5.28 16.99 -29.82
C GLY A 71 -6.06 17.49 -28.63
N GLU A 72 -6.48 16.61 -27.76
CA GLU A 72 -7.12 16.97 -26.50
C GLU A 72 -6.10 17.46 -25.44
N ARG A 73 -6.62 18.09 -24.38
CA ARG A 73 -5.80 18.49 -23.23
C ARG A 73 -5.46 17.27 -22.39
N ALA A 74 -4.43 16.54 -22.81
CA ALA A 74 -3.92 15.37 -22.12
C ALA A 74 -2.39 15.37 -22.12
N PRO A 75 -1.70 14.75 -21.16
CA PRO A 75 -0.24 14.60 -21.20
C PRO A 75 0.17 13.69 -22.37
N MET A 76 1.35 13.94 -22.95
CA MET A 76 1.87 13.17 -24.07
C MET A 76 2.09 11.69 -23.72
N LEU A 77 2.56 11.43 -22.51
CA LEU A 77 2.78 10.07 -22.00
C LEU A 77 1.66 9.69 -21.04
N LEU A 78 1.20 8.44 -21.08
CA LEU A 78 0.20 7.93 -20.13
C LEU A 78 0.72 7.90 -18.69
N ASN A 79 2.05 7.76 -18.52
CA ASN A 79 2.74 7.73 -17.23
C ASN A 79 3.74 8.90 -17.14
N ASP A 80 3.32 10.14 -17.43
CA ASP A 80 4.17 11.31 -17.24
C ASP A 80 4.34 11.58 -15.74
N PRO A 81 5.54 11.42 -15.17
CA PRO A 81 5.78 11.66 -13.75
C PRO A 81 5.61 13.13 -13.34
N THR A 82 5.47 14.05 -14.32
CA THR A 82 5.20 15.48 -14.07
C THR A 82 3.72 15.84 -14.12
N SER A 83 2.84 14.87 -14.43
CA SER A 83 1.39 15.07 -14.38
C SER A 83 0.94 15.24 -12.92
N LEU A 84 0.25 16.35 -12.63
CA LEU A 84 -0.29 16.66 -11.30
C LEU A 84 -1.30 15.63 -10.77
N ASP A 85 -1.82 14.75 -11.64
CA ASP A 85 -2.74 13.67 -11.27
C ASP A 85 -2.04 12.38 -10.85
N ASN A 86 -0.70 12.33 -10.90
CA ASN A 86 0.09 11.16 -10.52
C ASN A 86 0.55 11.25 -9.04
N ASN A 87 -0.42 11.28 -8.12
CA ASN A 87 -0.13 11.16 -6.68
C ASN A 87 0.34 9.77 -6.25
N ILE A 88 0.51 8.84 -7.21
CA ILE A 88 0.92 7.47 -6.92
C ILE A 88 2.27 7.21 -7.58
N ASP A 89 3.30 7.02 -6.76
CA ASP A 89 4.61 6.54 -7.20
C ASP A 89 4.54 5.03 -7.49
N LEU A 90 4.27 4.67 -8.75
CA LEU A 90 4.19 3.28 -9.19
C LEU A 90 5.54 2.55 -9.20
N SER A 91 6.67 3.26 -9.03
CA SER A 91 7.98 2.63 -8.91
C SER A 91 8.19 1.96 -7.56
N LYS A 92 7.43 2.38 -6.55
CA LYS A 92 7.42 1.83 -5.19
C LYS A 92 6.23 0.89 -5.00
N LYS A 93 6.13 -0.14 -5.82
CA LYS A 93 5.19 -1.23 -5.56
C LYS A 93 5.64 -1.94 -4.29
N ILE A 94 4.84 -1.83 -3.24
CA ILE A 94 5.00 -2.67 -2.05
C ILE A 94 4.32 -4.00 -2.39
N PRO A 95 5.07 -5.09 -2.63
CA PRO A 95 4.44 -6.38 -2.84
C PRO A 95 3.72 -6.76 -1.55
N LEU A 96 2.45 -7.14 -1.64
CA LEU A 96 1.71 -7.77 -0.56
C LEU A 96 2.18 -9.24 -0.47
N GLU A 97 3.40 -9.42 0.02
CA GLU A 97 3.95 -10.75 0.29
C GLU A 97 3.55 -11.18 1.69
N GLY A 98 3.12 -12.41 1.84
CA GLY A 98 2.76 -13.00 3.12
C GLY A 98 1.38 -13.64 3.12
N ARG A 99 0.99 -14.19 4.27
CA ARG A 99 -0.34 -14.76 4.51
C ARG A 99 -1.32 -13.68 4.99
N PRO A 100 -2.62 -13.82 4.70
CA PRO A 100 -3.65 -13.03 5.38
C PRO A 100 -3.54 -13.16 6.89
N ILE A 101 -3.83 -12.07 7.62
CA ILE A 101 -3.70 -11.99 9.06
C ILE A 101 -5.08 -12.20 9.69
N PRO A 102 -5.30 -13.26 10.49
CA PRO A 102 -6.57 -13.51 11.14
C PRO A 102 -6.80 -12.49 12.26
N VAL A 103 -7.99 -11.92 12.34
CA VAL A 103 -8.40 -11.09 13.49
C VAL A 103 -9.00 -12.02 14.56
N ILE A 104 -8.40 -11.98 15.76
CA ILE A 104 -8.81 -12.79 16.90
C ILE A 104 -9.40 -11.92 18.03
N SER A 105 -10.05 -12.55 19.01
CA SER A 105 -10.56 -11.86 20.19
C SER A 105 -9.46 -11.53 21.20
N TRP A 106 -9.69 -10.51 22.04
CA TRP A 106 -8.79 -10.15 23.16
C TRP A 106 -8.63 -11.27 24.18
N VAL A 107 -9.68 -12.07 24.39
CA VAL A 107 -9.62 -13.26 25.25
C VAL A 107 -8.69 -14.31 24.65
N ALA A 108 -8.80 -14.57 23.35
CA ALA A 108 -7.91 -15.51 22.67
C ALA A 108 -6.45 -15.04 22.71
N ALA A 109 -6.20 -13.75 22.54
CA ALA A 109 -4.86 -13.16 22.67
C ALA A 109 -4.33 -13.25 24.11
N GLY A 110 -5.19 -13.09 25.11
CA GLY A 110 -4.86 -13.24 26.53
C GLY A 110 -4.63 -14.68 26.97
N SER A 111 -5.17 -15.65 26.24
CA SER A 111 -4.93 -17.06 26.53
C SER A 111 -3.49 -17.46 26.19
N LEU A 112 -2.96 -18.49 26.84
CA LEU A 112 -1.58 -18.99 26.62
C LEU A 112 -1.46 -19.87 25.36
N SER A 113 -2.53 -20.01 24.59
CA SER A 113 -2.58 -20.88 23.43
C SER A 113 -1.77 -20.31 22.26
N SER A 114 -1.12 -21.17 21.48
CA SER A 114 -0.51 -20.74 20.21
C SER A 114 -1.58 -20.29 19.24
N ILE A 115 -1.22 -19.40 18.31
CA ILE A 115 -2.15 -18.93 17.26
C ILE A 115 -2.73 -20.11 16.45
N GLU A 116 -1.96 -21.18 16.25
CA GLU A 116 -2.39 -22.37 15.55
C GLU A 116 -3.53 -23.11 16.28
N THR A 117 -3.48 -23.11 17.61
CA THR A 117 -4.56 -23.65 18.45
C THR A 117 -5.81 -22.77 18.36
N VAL A 118 -5.63 -21.45 18.46
CA VAL A 118 -6.73 -20.49 18.33
C VAL A 118 -7.43 -20.61 16.96
N LEU A 119 -6.65 -20.77 15.88
CA LEU A 119 -7.20 -20.94 14.52
C LEU A 119 -7.95 -22.26 14.32
N LYS A 120 -7.66 -23.30 15.10
CA LYS A 120 -8.39 -24.58 15.03
C LYS A 120 -9.70 -24.54 15.81
N ASP A 121 -9.72 -23.78 16.90
CA ASP A 121 -10.82 -23.80 17.86
C ASP A 121 -11.77 -22.61 17.72
N THR A 122 -11.43 -21.64 16.86
CA THR A 122 -12.21 -20.40 16.69
C THR A 122 -12.50 -20.15 15.22
N GLU A 123 -13.75 -19.85 14.91
CA GLU A 123 -14.14 -19.34 13.58
C GLU A 123 -13.59 -17.92 13.42
N ILE A 124 -12.87 -17.67 12.32
CA ILE A 124 -12.26 -16.37 12.03
C ILE A 124 -13.16 -15.61 11.05
N ASP A 125 -13.84 -14.60 11.57
CA ASP A 125 -14.79 -13.78 10.81
C ASP A 125 -14.12 -12.73 9.93
N GLU A 126 -12.92 -12.29 10.27
CA GLU A 126 -12.23 -11.19 9.58
C GLU A 126 -10.75 -11.51 9.34
N TRP A 127 -10.27 -11.16 8.13
CA TRP A 127 -8.89 -11.29 7.72
C TRP A 127 -8.36 -9.94 7.24
N LEU A 128 -7.15 -9.57 7.68
CA LEU A 128 -6.45 -8.38 7.24
C LEU A 128 -5.48 -8.71 6.09
N PRO A 129 -5.11 -7.69 5.29
CA PRO A 129 -4.07 -7.84 4.28
C PRO A 129 -2.75 -8.35 4.88
N PRO A 130 -1.91 -9.05 4.10
CA PRO A 130 -0.59 -9.48 4.56
C PRO A 130 0.27 -8.32 5.03
N ASN A 131 0.96 -8.51 6.16
CA ASN A 131 1.98 -7.63 6.70
C ASN A 131 3.20 -8.48 7.10
N LYS A 132 4.33 -8.28 6.43
CA LYS A 132 5.57 -9.03 6.66
C LYS A 132 6.13 -8.88 8.07
N ASP A 133 5.85 -7.74 8.71
CA ASP A 133 6.37 -7.41 10.04
C ASP A 133 5.64 -8.16 11.16
N CYS A 134 4.51 -8.82 10.85
CA CYS A 134 3.77 -9.67 11.79
C CYS A 134 4.44 -11.02 12.08
N GLY A 135 5.46 -11.42 11.31
CA GLY A 135 6.04 -12.74 11.43
C GLY A 135 5.10 -13.86 10.93
N LYS A 136 5.49 -15.11 11.20
CA LYS A 136 4.74 -16.28 10.74
C LYS A 136 3.46 -16.54 11.55
N SER A 137 3.48 -16.18 12.83
CA SER A 137 2.38 -16.39 13.79
C SER A 137 1.58 -15.11 14.06
N GLY A 138 1.75 -14.06 13.23
CA GLY A 138 1.06 -12.78 13.39
C GLY A 138 -0.45 -12.88 13.34
N TYR A 139 -1.13 -12.02 14.08
CA TYR A 139 -2.58 -11.92 14.14
C TYR A 139 -3.03 -10.47 14.27
N GLY A 140 -4.30 -10.21 14.01
CA GLY A 140 -4.94 -8.92 14.18
C GLY A 140 -5.80 -8.88 15.44
N LEU A 141 -5.94 -7.69 16.04
CA LEU A 141 -6.90 -7.41 17.10
C LEU A 141 -7.74 -6.19 16.72
N LYS A 142 -9.02 -6.24 17.08
CA LYS A 142 -9.92 -5.10 16.92
C LYS A 142 -9.85 -4.21 18.16
N VAL A 143 -9.50 -2.93 18.00
CA VAL A 143 -9.48 -1.97 19.10
C VAL A 143 -10.90 -1.73 19.62
N THR A 144 -11.12 -1.88 20.93
CA THR A 144 -12.44 -1.73 21.56
C THR A 144 -12.52 -0.57 22.53
N GLY A 145 -11.39 -0.16 23.12
CA GLY A 145 -11.35 0.89 24.14
C GLY A 145 -10.79 2.22 23.64
N MET A 146 -10.85 3.23 24.51
CA MET A 146 -10.40 4.60 24.24
C MET A 146 -9.01 4.91 24.86
N SER A 147 -8.37 3.97 25.52
CA SER A 147 -7.09 4.22 26.23
C SER A 147 -5.96 4.63 25.31
N MET A 148 -6.03 4.28 24.03
CA MET A 148 -5.00 4.57 23.01
C MET A 148 -5.42 5.68 22.02
N SER A 149 -6.57 6.32 22.26
CA SER A 149 -7.07 7.47 21.48
C SER A 149 -6.17 8.71 21.71
N PRO A 150 -6.00 9.61 20.72
CA PRO A 150 -6.64 9.62 19.40
C PRO A 150 -5.90 8.81 18.33
N TYR A 151 -4.77 8.21 18.66
CA TYR A 151 -3.93 7.50 17.67
C TYR A 151 -4.57 6.20 17.19
N PHE A 152 -5.20 5.47 18.12
CA PHE A 152 -5.94 4.24 17.86
C PHE A 152 -7.37 4.42 18.35
N LEU A 153 -8.33 4.29 17.45
CA LEU A 153 -9.74 4.48 17.72
C LEU A 153 -10.46 3.13 17.86
N PRO A 154 -11.60 3.08 18.56
CA PRO A 154 -12.48 1.90 18.47
C PRO A 154 -12.75 1.54 17.02
N ASP A 155 -12.86 0.26 16.73
CA ASP A 155 -13.00 -0.33 15.40
C ASP A 155 -11.75 -0.26 14.49
N ASP A 156 -10.63 0.31 14.91
CA ASP A 156 -9.36 0.08 14.25
C ASP A 156 -8.94 -1.40 14.40
N ARG A 157 -8.12 -1.88 13.46
CA ARG A 157 -7.44 -3.17 13.55
C ARG A 157 -5.96 -2.93 13.70
N ILE A 158 -5.35 -3.63 14.62
CA ILE A 158 -3.91 -3.58 14.84
C ILE A 158 -3.29 -4.93 14.49
N ASP A 159 -2.17 -4.87 13.78
CA ASP A 159 -1.38 -6.03 13.43
C ASP A 159 -0.38 -6.33 14.55
N VAL A 160 -0.35 -7.56 15.02
CA VAL A 160 0.47 -7.98 16.16
C VAL A 160 1.47 -9.05 15.74
N ASN A 161 2.73 -8.83 16.10
CA ASN A 161 3.79 -9.81 15.99
C ASN A 161 4.04 -10.45 17.36
N PRO A 162 3.66 -11.72 17.57
CA PRO A 162 3.89 -12.44 18.82
C PRO A 162 5.30 -13.05 18.95
N GLU A 163 6.10 -13.02 17.88
CA GLU A 163 7.45 -13.64 17.85
C GLU A 163 8.53 -12.73 18.42
N VAL A 164 8.21 -11.45 18.69
CA VAL A 164 9.14 -10.49 19.28
C VAL A 164 9.47 -10.87 20.70
N GLN A 165 10.77 -10.95 21.01
CA GLN A 165 11.23 -11.30 22.33
C GLN A 165 11.27 -10.07 23.25
N THR A 166 11.14 -10.30 24.56
CA THR A 166 11.08 -9.22 25.56
C THR A 166 12.35 -8.34 25.57
N PHE A 167 13.51 -8.90 25.22
CA PHE A 167 14.78 -8.18 25.18
C PHE A 167 14.94 -7.30 23.91
N ASP A 168 14.12 -7.52 22.88
CA ASP A 168 14.11 -6.70 21.67
C ASP A 168 13.22 -5.45 21.81
N LEU A 169 12.47 -5.36 22.93
CA LEU A 169 11.56 -4.24 23.16
C LEU A 169 12.31 -2.98 23.60
N GLN A 170 11.79 -1.84 23.15
CA GLN A 170 12.30 -0.51 23.46
C GLN A 170 11.20 0.39 24.03
N THR A 171 11.62 1.41 24.79
CA THR A 171 10.69 2.48 25.21
C THR A 171 10.03 3.11 24.01
N GLY A 172 8.71 3.19 24.05
CA GLY A 172 7.88 3.70 22.94
C GLY A 172 7.20 2.60 22.13
N ASP A 173 7.63 1.34 22.27
CA ASP A 173 6.96 0.23 21.59
C ASP A 173 5.51 0.09 22.05
N LEU A 174 4.66 -0.26 21.10
CA LEU A 174 3.25 -0.56 21.34
C LEU A 174 3.11 -2.07 21.55
N VAL A 175 2.60 -2.46 22.72
CA VAL A 175 2.63 -3.86 23.16
C VAL A 175 1.25 -4.35 23.59
N ILE A 176 1.05 -5.64 23.41
CA ILE A 176 -0.07 -6.39 23.96
C ILE A 176 0.45 -7.19 25.14
N ILE A 177 -0.16 -6.98 26.30
CA ILE A 177 0.22 -7.58 27.58
C ILE A 177 -0.97 -8.34 28.15
N ALA A 178 -0.72 -9.52 28.66
CA ALA A 178 -1.68 -10.30 29.46
C ALA A 178 -1.16 -10.47 30.89
N CYS A 179 -1.99 -10.20 31.87
CA CYS A 179 -1.66 -10.35 33.28
C CYS A 179 -2.46 -11.49 33.92
N PHE A 180 -1.83 -12.17 34.90
CA PHE A 180 -2.54 -13.25 35.61
C PHE A 180 -3.74 -12.68 36.38
N GLY A 181 -4.88 -13.36 36.23
CA GLY A 181 -6.15 -12.94 36.83
C GLY A 181 -6.99 -12.05 35.94
N GLU A 182 -6.43 -11.52 34.86
CA GLU A 182 -7.21 -10.80 33.83
C GLU A 182 -7.68 -11.77 32.74
N THR A 183 -8.91 -11.58 32.27
CA THR A 183 -9.50 -12.42 31.22
C THR A 183 -9.09 -11.99 29.82
N GLU A 184 -8.70 -10.73 29.64
CA GLU A 184 -8.36 -10.11 28.39
C GLU A 184 -6.97 -9.50 28.41
N ALA A 185 -6.28 -9.54 27.28
CA ALA A 185 -5.05 -8.81 27.09
C ALA A 185 -5.31 -7.29 26.99
N THR A 186 -4.31 -6.48 27.28
CA THR A 186 -4.37 -5.01 27.20
C THR A 186 -3.37 -4.45 26.20
N PHE A 187 -3.76 -3.35 25.54
CA PHE A 187 -2.96 -2.61 24.57
C PHE A 187 -2.45 -1.30 25.17
N LYS A 188 -1.12 -1.13 25.25
CA LYS A 188 -0.48 0.07 25.80
C LYS A 188 0.86 0.37 25.13
N LYS A 189 1.39 1.57 25.40
CA LYS A 189 2.78 1.93 25.08
C LYS A 189 3.69 1.48 26.23
N LEU A 190 4.80 0.84 25.87
CA LEU A 190 5.82 0.41 26.81
C LEU A 190 6.78 1.55 27.15
N ILE A 191 7.13 1.69 28.43
CA ILE A 191 8.21 2.53 28.93
C ILE A 191 9.15 1.64 29.70
N ILE A 192 10.46 1.73 29.42
CA ILE A 192 11.51 0.98 30.11
C ILE A 192 12.44 1.99 30.80
N GLU A 193 12.57 1.89 32.11
CA GLU A 193 13.46 2.71 32.93
C GLU A 193 14.30 1.81 33.81
N GLY A 194 15.56 1.59 33.42
CA GLY A 194 16.44 0.61 34.06
C GLY A 194 15.82 -0.79 34.00
N ASP A 195 15.66 -1.42 35.16
CA ASP A 195 15.04 -2.75 35.25
C ASP A 195 13.51 -2.72 35.34
N ASN A 196 12.92 -1.51 35.45
CA ASN A 196 11.48 -1.37 35.59
C ASN A 196 10.81 -1.16 34.22
N LYS A 197 9.64 -1.77 34.07
CA LYS A 197 8.78 -1.60 32.89
C LYS A 197 7.45 -1.02 33.31
N TYR A 198 6.95 -0.09 32.51
CA TYR A 198 5.68 0.58 32.73
C TYR A 198 4.86 0.56 31.46
N LEU A 199 3.56 0.59 31.61
CA LEU A 199 2.58 0.70 30.53
C LEU A 199 1.94 2.08 30.58
N GLN A 200 1.86 2.73 29.43
CA GLN A 200 1.27 4.05 29.29
C GLN A 200 0.15 4.02 28.25
N PRO A 201 -1.06 4.48 28.58
CA PRO A 201 -2.08 4.80 27.58
C PRO A 201 -1.62 6.00 26.73
N LEU A 202 -2.06 6.07 25.48
CA LEU A 202 -1.81 7.23 24.62
C LEU A 202 -2.87 8.31 24.79
N ASN A 203 -3.99 7.98 25.44
CA ASN A 203 -5.04 8.96 25.74
C ASN A 203 -4.63 9.83 26.93
N PRO A 204 -4.39 11.15 26.74
CA PRO A 204 -3.96 12.03 27.83
C PRO A 204 -5.04 12.22 28.91
N ASN A 205 -6.30 11.92 28.59
CA ASN A 205 -7.42 12.01 29.52
C ASN A 205 -7.73 10.67 30.21
N TRP A 206 -6.90 9.64 30.01
CA TRP A 206 -7.11 8.37 30.68
C TRP A 206 -6.78 8.48 32.15
N PRO A 207 -7.60 7.93 33.08
CA PRO A 207 -7.45 8.16 34.52
C PRO A 207 -6.09 7.71 35.05
N GLU A 208 -5.58 6.58 34.59
CA GLU A 208 -4.30 6.01 35.02
C GLU A 208 -3.27 6.15 33.89
N GLN A 209 -2.36 7.11 34.03
CA GLN A 209 -1.38 7.47 33.00
C GLN A 209 -0.13 6.59 32.98
N ILE A 210 0.22 5.96 34.07
CA ILE A 210 1.38 5.07 34.17
C ILE A 210 1.01 3.89 35.07
N ILE A 211 1.15 2.69 34.51
CA ILE A 211 0.89 1.44 35.22
C ILE A 211 2.20 0.68 35.31
N LYS A 212 2.69 0.37 36.50
CA LYS A 212 3.88 -0.46 36.66
C LYS A 212 3.55 -1.89 36.22
N LEU A 213 4.36 -2.44 35.32
CA LEU A 213 4.22 -3.82 34.89
C LEU A 213 4.65 -4.75 36.04
N SER A 214 3.76 -5.62 36.47
CA SER A 214 4.06 -6.63 37.49
C SER A 214 4.72 -7.86 36.87
N GLU A 215 5.34 -8.69 37.71
CA GLU A 215 5.97 -9.96 37.32
C GLU A 215 4.94 -10.99 36.80
N ASP A 216 3.68 -10.82 37.21
CA ASP A 216 2.56 -11.69 36.78
C ASP A 216 2.07 -11.38 35.35
N CYS A 217 2.65 -10.37 34.72
CA CYS A 217 2.27 -9.98 33.36
C CYS A 217 3.30 -10.48 32.33
N ARG A 218 2.81 -10.91 31.18
CA ARG A 218 3.64 -11.37 30.07
C ARG A 218 3.38 -10.61 28.79
N LEU A 219 4.40 -10.49 27.96
CA LEU A 219 4.26 -10.01 26.59
C LEU A 219 3.47 -11.04 25.76
N VAL A 220 2.45 -10.55 25.06
CA VAL A 220 1.67 -11.34 24.10
C VAL A 220 2.11 -11.04 22.67
N GLY A 221 2.54 -9.79 22.42
CA GLY A 221 3.09 -9.40 21.13
C GLY A 221 3.35 -7.89 21.04
N LYS A 222 4.06 -7.52 19.99
CA LYS A 222 4.32 -6.12 19.61
C LYS A 222 3.39 -5.71 18.48
N VAL A 223 2.80 -4.53 18.58
CA VAL A 223 1.98 -3.96 17.50
C VAL A 223 2.91 -3.41 16.43
N VAL A 224 2.71 -3.85 15.18
CA VAL A 224 3.56 -3.54 14.02
C VAL A 224 2.80 -2.90 12.86
N GLY A 225 1.48 -2.78 12.98
CA GLY A 225 0.65 -2.16 11.95
C GLY A 225 -0.69 -1.68 12.48
N LEU A 226 -1.31 -0.81 11.69
CA LEU A 226 -2.67 -0.28 11.91
C LEU A 226 -3.43 -0.34 10.60
N TYR A 227 -4.61 -0.92 10.64
CA TYR A 227 -5.56 -0.90 9.55
C TYR A 227 -6.85 -0.20 9.98
N ARG A 228 -7.21 0.89 9.29
CA ARG A 228 -8.43 1.67 9.52
C ARG A 228 -9.27 1.70 8.25
N LYS A 229 -10.54 1.31 8.37
CA LYS A 229 -11.54 1.53 7.32
C LYS A 229 -12.01 3.00 7.41
N ILE A 230 -12.04 3.67 6.30
CA ILE A 230 -12.53 5.05 6.16
C ILE A 230 -13.96 5.01 5.63
#